data_e525179a9037e60f6c359950ccb2795e
#
_entry.id   e525179a9037e60f6c359950ccb2795e
#
_cell.length_a   1.000
_cell.length_b   1.000
_cell.length_c   1.000
_cell.angle_alpha   90.00
_cell.angle_beta   90.00
_cell.angle_gamma   90.00
#
_symmetry.space_group_name_H-M   'P 1'
#
loop_
_entity.id
_entity.type
_entity.pdbx_description
1 polymer ?
#
loop_
_entity_poly.entity_id
_entity_poly.type
_entity_poly.pdbx_seq_one_letter_code
_entity_poly.pdbx_strand_id
1 'polypeptide(L)'
;MLKRGRSYKAVADRIEELIQSKYEEGDRIPGERDLAKRFHASRPTVREAVVSLEIAGLVEVRMNSGIYVIGKANTRRNEEPGFAPFEILRVRMIVEPEVAGMAAKHAMSGDFDKMEAGIQGMREEDEQNRPTEQGDRGFHLAVAGGCGNAMLAEVVHLLWDNQQKSRLWLRADAYARSGEFRQHWIQDHLTVLEAIRQRKADLAKASMQRHLENTWQSLLDAGQD
;
A
#
# COMPACT_ATOMS: atom_id res chain seq x y z
N MET A 1 6.33 -8.14 -25.94
CA MET A 1 6.25 -9.29 -25.00
C MET A 1 6.82 -8.83 -23.66
N LEU A 2 5.98 -8.40 -22.72
CA LEU A 2 6.39 -8.04 -21.37
C LEU A 2 6.99 -9.27 -20.70
N LYS A 3 8.22 -9.16 -20.15
CA LYS A 3 8.92 -10.23 -19.46
C LYS A 3 8.15 -10.61 -18.19
N ARG A 4 7.25 -11.59 -18.28
CA ARG A 4 6.40 -12.13 -17.21
C ARG A 4 7.12 -12.62 -15.95
N GLY A 5 8.46 -12.64 -15.92
CA GLY A 5 9.25 -13.25 -14.85
C GLY A 5 9.84 -12.31 -13.81
N ARG A 6 9.56 -10.98 -13.86
CA ARG A 6 10.20 -9.98 -12.99
C ARG A 6 9.25 -9.18 -12.09
N SER A 7 7.94 -9.40 -12.15
CA SER A 7 7.01 -8.77 -11.20
C SER A 7 7.09 -9.50 -9.85
N TYR A 8 6.87 -8.78 -8.75
CA TYR A 8 6.82 -9.39 -7.42
C TYR A 8 5.79 -10.52 -7.34
N LYS A 9 4.66 -10.41 -8.05
CA LYS A 9 3.62 -11.46 -8.12
C LYS A 9 4.17 -12.75 -8.72
N ALA A 10 4.85 -12.67 -9.88
CA ALA A 10 5.47 -13.83 -10.49
C ALA A 10 6.57 -14.45 -9.62
N VAL A 11 7.27 -13.64 -8.81
CA VAL A 11 8.24 -14.12 -7.83
C VAL A 11 7.52 -14.79 -6.66
N ALA A 12 6.44 -14.21 -6.16
CA ALA A 12 5.62 -14.78 -5.10
C ALA A 12 5.04 -16.14 -5.50
N ASP A 13 4.49 -16.26 -6.72
CA ASP A 13 3.97 -17.53 -7.25
C ASP A 13 5.07 -18.61 -7.28
N ARG A 14 6.28 -18.25 -7.70
CA ARG A 14 7.43 -19.18 -7.74
C ARG A 14 7.94 -19.55 -6.34
N ILE A 15 7.86 -18.66 -5.36
CA ILE A 15 8.18 -18.97 -3.96
C ILE A 15 7.13 -19.92 -3.41
N GLU A 16 5.85 -19.69 -3.71
CA GLU A 16 4.75 -20.56 -3.32
C GLU A 16 4.91 -21.98 -3.90
N GLU A 17 5.19 -22.11 -5.21
CA GLU A 17 5.51 -23.39 -5.85
C GLU A 17 6.72 -24.09 -5.18
N LEU A 18 7.74 -23.32 -4.82
CA LEU A 18 8.90 -23.83 -4.11
C LEU A 18 8.53 -24.38 -2.73
N ILE A 19 7.69 -23.64 -1.99
CA ILE A 19 7.18 -24.07 -0.67
C ILE A 19 6.41 -25.38 -0.83
N GLN A 20 5.44 -25.42 -1.73
CA GLN A 20 4.59 -26.60 -1.96
C GLN A 20 5.39 -27.85 -2.32
N SER A 21 6.50 -27.69 -3.09
CA SER A 21 7.27 -28.82 -3.60
C SER A 21 8.36 -29.32 -2.65
N LYS A 22 8.82 -28.51 -1.65
CA LYS A 22 10.06 -28.82 -0.93
C LYS A 22 10.04 -28.53 0.57
N TYR A 23 9.04 -27.83 1.09
CA TYR A 23 9.02 -27.38 2.46
C TYR A 23 7.70 -27.74 3.15
N GLU A 24 7.78 -28.03 4.42
CA GLU A 24 6.64 -28.27 5.30
C GLU A 24 6.45 -27.06 6.23
N GLU A 25 5.31 -27.01 6.93
CA GLU A 25 5.05 -26.01 7.96
C GLU A 25 6.11 -26.08 9.07
N GLY A 26 6.66 -24.93 9.44
CA GLY A 26 7.78 -24.79 10.36
C GLY A 26 9.15 -24.77 9.68
N ASP A 27 9.27 -25.17 8.42
CA ASP A 27 10.55 -25.17 7.71
C ASP A 27 11.02 -23.74 7.38
N ARG A 28 12.34 -23.56 7.44
CA ARG A 28 13.00 -22.34 7.00
C ARG A 28 13.28 -22.39 5.50
N ILE A 29 12.78 -21.41 4.74
CA ILE A 29 13.08 -21.27 3.30
C ILE A 29 14.33 -20.38 3.10
N PRO A 30 14.92 -20.36 1.87
CA PRO A 30 16.04 -19.49 1.55
C PRO A 30 15.70 -18.02 1.78
N GLY A 31 16.66 -17.24 2.30
CA GLY A 31 16.49 -15.81 2.52
C GLY A 31 16.38 -15.01 1.23
N GLU A 32 15.96 -13.74 1.34
CA GLU A 32 15.71 -12.84 0.18
C GLU A 32 16.88 -12.80 -0.81
N ARG A 33 18.14 -12.78 -0.33
CA ARG A 33 19.32 -12.74 -1.19
C ARG A 33 19.43 -14.00 -2.07
N ASP A 34 19.13 -15.16 -1.51
CA ASP A 34 19.27 -16.43 -2.20
C ASP A 34 18.07 -16.68 -3.12
N LEU A 35 16.87 -16.25 -2.70
CA LEU A 35 15.68 -16.21 -3.57
C LEU A 35 15.89 -15.26 -4.76
N ALA A 36 16.50 -14.09 -4.55
CA ALA A 36 16.82 -13.15 -5.63
C ALA A 36 17.75 -13.75 -6.68
N LYS A 37 18.80 -14.46 -6.24
CA LYS A 37 19.69 -15.21 -7.14
C LYS A 37 18.95 -16.32 -7.86
N ARG A 38 18.19 -17.14 -7.14
CA ARG A 38 17.47 -18.29 -7.65
C ARG A 38 16.44 -17.93 -8.71
N PHE A 39 15.71 -16.81 -8.49
CA PHE A 39 14.64 -16.38 -9.37
C PHE A 39 15.05 -15.31 -10.38
N HIS A 40 16.33 -14.89 -10.39
CA HIS A 40 16.85 -13.82 -11.24
C HIS A 40 16.03 -12.51 -11.11
N ALA A 41 15.63 -12.18 -9.87
CA ALA A 41 14.87 -11.00 -9.52
C ALA A 41 15.71 -10.02 -8.69
N SER A 42 15.28 -8.75 -8.60
CA SER A 42 15.91 -7.79 -7.71
C SER A 42 15.54 -8.09 -6.25
N ARG A 43 16.40 -7.72 -5.28
CA ARG A 43 16.09 -7.89 -3.85
C ARG A 43 14.80 -7.17 -3.44
N PRO A 44 14.54 -5.90 -3.85
CA PRO A 44 13.27 -5.25 -3.58
C PRO A 44 12.06 -6.06 -4.09
N THR A 45 12.13 -6.59 -5.31
CA THR A 45 11.04 -7.41 -5.88
C THR A 45 10.79 -8.68 -5.07
N VAL A 46 11.85 -9.31 -4.56
CA VAL A 46 11.74 -10.51 -3.69
C VAL A 46 11.13 -10.13 -2.35
N ARG A 47 11.53 -8.99 -1.77
CA ARG A 47 10.98 -8.49 -0.51
C ARG A 47 9.48 -8.21 -0.61
N GLU A 48 9.04 -7.49 -1.66
CA GLU A 48 7.61 -7.32 -1.97
C GLU A 48 6.87 -8.66 -2.08
N ALA A 49 7.49 -9.64 -2.73
CA ALA A 49 6.92 -10.98 -2.88
C ALA A 49 6.80 -11.70 -1.52
N VAL A 50 7.83 -11.64 -0.68
CA VAL A 50 7.84 -12.26 0.66
C VAL A 50 6.80 -11.60 1.56
N VAL A 51 6.74 -10.27 1.62
CA VAL A 51 5.71 -9.53 2.38
C VAL A 51 4.30 -9.89 1.89
N SER A 52 4.10 -9.99 0.57
CA SER A 52 2.82 -10.42 0.01
C SER A 52 2.42 -11.84 0.44
N LEU A 53 3.38 -12.75 0.57
CA LEU A 53 3.17 -14.12 1.08
C LEU A 53 2.90 -14.14 2.58
N GLU A 54 3.52 -13.25 3.34
CA GLU A 54 3.31 -13.09 4.77
C GLU A 54 1.92 -12.52 5.07
N ILE A 55 1.51 -11.46 4.37
CA ILE A 55 0.14 -10.93 4.41
C ILE A 55 -0.88 -12.03 4.06
N ALA A 56 -0.56 -12.92 3.12
CA ALA A 56 -1.38 -14.06 2.76
C ALA A 56 -1.37 -15.19 3.80
N GLY A 57 -0.50 -15.12 4.84
CA GLY A 57 -0.40 -16.13 5.89
C GLY A 57 0.28 -17.42 5.44
N LEU A 58 1.18 -17.36 4.47
CA LEU A 58 1.93 -18.51 3.97
C LEU A 58 3.32 -18.61 4.58
N VAL A 59 3.91 -17.48 4.89
CA VAL A 59 5.23 -17.40 5.53
C VAL A 59 5.21 -16.41 6.68
N GLU A 60 6.20 -16.48 7.55
CA GLU A 60 6.50 -15.54 8.63
C GLU A 60 7.96 -15.12 8.50
N VAL A 61 8.24 -13.82 8.51
CA VAL A 61 9.60 -13.29 8.56
C VAL A 61 9.97 -13.07 10.01
N ARG A 62 10.97 -13.80 10.51
CA ARG A 62 11.48 -13.64 11.88
C ARG A 62 12.79 -12.87 11.84
N MET A 63 12.82 -11.73 12.56
CA MET A 63 13.99 -10.85 12.62
C MET A 63 15.27 -11.65 12.94
N ASN A 64 16.32 -11.41 12.17
CA ASN A 64 17.64 -12.06 12.30
C ASN A 64 17.61 -13.61 12.22
N SER A 65 16.46 -14.24 12.00
CA SER A 65 16.30 -15.69 11.95
C SER A 65 16.02 -16.20 10.54
N GLY A 66 15.15 -15.54 9.77
CA GLY A 66 14.86 -15.91 8.40
C GLY A 66 13.37 -15.97 8.08
N ILE A 67 13.03 -16.64 6.99
CA ILE A 67 11.67 -16.77 6.48
C ILE A 67 11.22 -18.22 6.76
N TYR A 68 10.07 -18.38 7.41
CA TYR A 68 9.53 -19.67 7.83
C TYR A 68 8.15 -19.92 7.21
N VAL A 69 7.86 -21.15 6.84
CA VAL A 69 6.53 -21.56 6.36
C VAL A 69 5.59 -21.67 7.56
N ILE A 70 4.45 -20.99 7.53
CA ILE A 70 3.42 -21.03 8.60
C ILE A 70 2.07 -21.56 8.11
N GLY A 71 1.93 -21.80 6.81
CA GLY A 71 0.73 -22.36 6.21
C GLY A 71 1.02 -23.04 4.90
N LYS A 72 0.28 -24.12 4.59
CA LYS A 72 0.30 -24.68 3.24
C LYS A 72 -0.53 -23.76 2.33
N ALA A 73 0.02 -23.50 1.16
CA ALA A 73 -0.68 -22.76 0.13
C ALA A 73 -2.04 -23.40 -0.12
N ASN A 74 -3.06 -22.79 0.44
CA ASN A 74 -4.41 -23.13 0.06
C ASN A 74 -4.63 -22.50 -1.32
N THR A 75 -5.17 -23.24 -2.26
CA THR A 75 -5.59 -22.79 -3.61
C THR A 75 -6.45 -21.52 -3.61
N ARG A 76 -6.85 -21.03 -2.42
CA ARG A 76 -7.66 -19.84 -2.17
C ARG A 76 -6.98 -18.49 -2.47
N ARG A 77 -5.65 -18.43 -2.66
CA ARG A 77 -4.98 -17.15 -2.97
C ARG A 77 -5.42 -16.58 -4.32
N ASN A 78 -5.73 -17.46 -5.29
CA ASN A 78 -6.27 -17.07 -6.59
C ASN A 78 -7.80 -16.81 -6.56
N GLU A 79 -8.47 -17.13 -5.45
CA GLU A 79 -9.92 -16.98 -5.26
C GLU A 79 -10.26 -15.79 -4.35
N GLU A 80 -9.29 -15.12 -3.72
CA GLU A 80 -9.57 -13.93 -2.93
C GLU A 80 -9.89 -12.75 -3.87
N PRO A 81 -11.09 -12.15 -3.73
CA PRO A 81 -11.46 -11.02 -4.57
C PRO A 81 -10.60 -9.80 -4.26
N GLY A 82 -10.11 -9.14 -5.29
CA GLY A 82 -9.40 -7.89 -5.19
C GLY A 82 -7.95 -7.94 -5.68
N PHE A 83 -7.39 -6.76 -5.82
CA PHE A 83 -5.99 -6.57 -6.20
C PHE A 83 -5.09 -6.66 -4.96
N ALA A 84 -3.84 -7.07 -5.17
CA ALA A 84 -2.86 -7.10 -4.10
C ALA A 84 -2.43 -5.68 -3.68
N PRO A 85 -2.07 -5.45 -2.38
CA PRO A 85 -1.76 -4.12 -1.87
C PRO A 85 -0.72 -3.35 -2.69
N PHE A 86 0.38 -3.99 -3.07
CA PHE A 86 1.42 -3.36 -3.89
C PHE A 86 0.98 -3.04 -5.32
N GLU A 87 -0.01 -3.74 -5.88
CA GLU A 87 -0.58 -3.40 -7.20
C GLU A 87 -1.41 -2.11 -7.09
N ILE A 88 -2.23 -1.99 -6.05
CA ILE A 88 -3.05 -0.80 -5.79
C ILE A 88 -2.15 0.41 -5.55
N LEU A 89 -1.20 0.31 -4.61
CA LEU A 89 -0.29 1.40 -4.27
C LEU A 89 0.51 1.87 -5.49
N ARG A 90 0.95 0.95 -6.34
CA ARG A 90 1.72 1.31 -7.54
C ARG A 90 0.91 2.19 -8.50
N VAL A 91 -0.38 1.92 -8.66
CA VAL A 91 -1.27 2.76 -9.49
C VAL A 91 -1.58 4.08 -8.78
N ARG A 92 -1.82 4.07 -7.46
CA ARG A 92 -1.99 5.28 -6.65
C ARG A 92 -0.78 6.21 -6.77
N MET A 93 0.44 5.70 -6.67
CA MET A 93 1.69 6.46 -6.84
C MET A 93 1.88 7.07 -8.23
N ILE A 94 1.21 6.55 -9.26
CA ILE A 94 1.22 7.13 -10.62
C ILE A 94 0.15 8.23 -10.76
N VAL A 95 -1.02 8.03 -10.18
CA VAL A 95 -2.20 8.87 -10.42
C VAL A 95 -2.34 10.00 -9.40
N GLU A 96 -2.28 9.69 -8.11
CA GLU A 96 -2.63 10.64 -7.06
C GLU A 96 -1.66 11.81 -6.90
N PRO A 97 -0.33 11.69 -7.15
CA PRO A 97 0.55 12.84 -7.17
C PRO A 97 0.16 13.87 -8.25
N GLU A 98 -0.17 13.41 -9.46
CA GLU A 98 -0.64 14.31 -10.52
C GLU A 98 -1.97 14.98 -10.16
N VAL A 99 -2.88 14.21 -9.55
CA VAL A 99 -4.17 14.70 -9.06
C VAL A 99 -3.98 15.78 -7.98
N ALA A 100 -3.05 15.58 -7.03
CA ALA A 100 -2.72 16.57 -6.00
C ALA A 100 -2.13 17.86 -6.60
N GLY A 101 -1.25 17.74 -7.60
CA GLY A 101 -0.72 18.89 -8.32
C GLY A 101 -1.80 19.67 -9.08
N MET A 102 -2.80 18.98 -9.63
CA MET A 102 -3.97 19.61 -10.26
C MET A 102 -4.89 20.24 -9.21
N ALA A 103 -5.14 19.58 -8.07
CA ALA A 103 -5.93 20.14 -6.98
C ALA A 103 -5.33 21.47 -6.47
N ALA A 104 -4.01 21.58 -6.40
CA ALA A 104 -3.36 22.83 -6.06
C ALA A 104 -3.71 24.00 -7.00
N LYS A 105 -4.04 23.71 -8.27
CA LYS A 105 -4.42 24.71 -9.26
C LYS A 105 -5.92 25.04 -9.24
N HIS A 106 -6.77 24.07 -8.91
CA HIS A 106 -8.20 24.13 -9.18
C HIS A 106 -9.11 24.07 -7.94
N ALA A 107 -8.64 23.52 -6.81
CA ALA A 107 -9.46 23.36 -5.61
C ALA A 107 -10.07 24.67 -5.12
N MET A 108 -11.33 24.60 -4.69
CA MET A 108 -12.10 25.73 -4.13
C MET A 108 -12.23 25.60 -2.60
N SER A 109 -12.80 26.60 -1.93
CA SER A 109 -12.96 26.60 -0.48
C SER A 109 -13.63 25.33 0.06
N GLY A 110 -14.73 24.91 -0.53
CA GLY A 110 -15.46 23.70 -0.13
C GLY A 110 -14.68 22.39 -0.32
N ASP A 111 -13.64 22.37 -1.17
CA ASP A 111 -12.77 21.20 -1.31
C ASP A 111 -11.78 21.13 -0.14
N PHE A 112 -11.29 22.28 0.33
CA PHE A 112 -10.45 22.35 1.53
C PHE A 112 -11.20 21.87 2.77
N ASP A 113 -12.47 22.26 2.94
CA ASP A 113 -13.31 21.81 4.05
C ASP A 113 -13.44 20.29 4.08
N LYS A 114 -13.59 19.67 2.90
CA LYS A 114 -13.65 18.20 2.77
C LYS A 114 -12.31 17.53 3.07
N MET A 115 -11.19 18.10 2.61
CA MET A 115 -9.85 17.61 2.92
C MET A 115 -9.56 17.67 4.42
N GLU A 116 -9.93 18.77 5.08
CA GLU A 116 -9.82 18.92 6.54
C GLU A 116 -10.69 17.93 7.30
N ALA A 117 -11.93 17.73 6.83
CA ALA A 117 -12.81 16.73 7.42
C ALA A 117 -12.21 15.31 7.31
N GLY A 118 -11.54 14.96 6.22
CA GLY A 118 -10.80 13.71 6.07
C GLY A 118 -9.68 13.56 7.12
N ILE A 119 -8.88 14.61 7.31
CA ILE A 119 -7.81 14.61 8.32
C ILE A 119 -8.38 14.51 9.74
N GLN A 120 -9.48 15.22 10.02
CA GLN A 120 -10.16 15.13 11.30
C GLN A 120 -10.71 13.72 11.55
N GLY A 121 -11.29 13.09 10.52
CA GLY A 121 -11.73 11.68 10.58
C GLY A 121 -10.60 10.73 10.95
N MET A 122 -9.41 10.90 10.35
CA MET A 122 -8.23 10.08 10.72
C MET A 122 -7.83 10.25 12.19
N ARG A 123 -7.90 11.48 12.74
CA ARG A 123 -7.60 11.73 14.16
C ARG A 123 -8.61 11.05 15.08
N GLU A 124 -9.90 11.17 14.76
CA GLU A 124 -10.97 10.52 15.52
C GLU A 124 -10.89 9.00 15.48
N GLU A 125 -10.53 8.43 14.32
CA GLU A 125 -10.26 7.00 14.17
C GLU A 125 -9.07 6.55 15.02
N ASP A 126 -8.03 7.37 15.11
CA ASP A 126 -6.85 7.08 15.92
C ASP A 126 -7.15 7.15 17.41
N GLU A 127 -7.81 8.22 17.88
CA GLU A 127 -8.24 8.40 19.28
C GLU A 127 -9.17 7.28 19.76
N GLN A 128 -10.06 6.79 18.87
CA GLN A 128 -11.00 5.71 19.16
C GLN A 128 -10.44 4.31 18.94
N ASN A 129 -9.17 4.22 18.51
CA ASN A 129 -8.52 2.98 18.10
C ASN A 129 -9.37 2.17 17.08
N ARG A 130 -10.00 2.87 16.14
CA ARG A 130 -10.84 2.29 15.07
C ARG A 130 -10.13 2.42 13.73
N PRO A 131 -9.51 1.37 13.22
CA PRO A 131 -8.84 1.41 11.92
C PRO A 131 -9.86 1.25 10.78
N THR A 132 -10.60 2.30 10.43
CA THR A 132 -11.64 2.22 9.38
C THR A 132 -11.20 2.74 8.02
N GLU A 133 -10.09 3.46 7.92
CA GLU A 133 -9.62 4.16 6.71
C GLU A 133 -10.64 5.14 6.09
N GLN A 134 -11.70 5.49 6.79
CA GLN A 134 -12.70 6.40 6.23
C GLN A 134 -12.17 7.82 6.12
N GLY A 135 -11.40 8.28 7.12
CA GLY A 135 -10.73 9.57 7.11
C GLY A 135 -9.71 9.66 5.99
N ASP A 136 -8.86 8.64 5.84
CA ASP A 136 -7.84 8.54 4.80
C ASP A 136 -8.48 8.56 3.41
N ARG A 137 -9.43 7.66 3.16
CA ARG A 137 -10.23 7.65 1.93
C ARG A 137 -10.89 9.01 1.66
N GLY A 138 -11.52 9.59 2.67
CA GLY A 138 -12.19 10.89 2.57
C GLY A 138 -11.26 11.99 2.10
N PHE A 139 -10.05 12.04 2.65
CA PHE A 139 -9.02 13.00 2.23
C PHE A 139 -8.63 12.84 0.75
N HIS A 140 -8.26 11.63 0.34
CA HIS A 140 -7.82 11.37 -1.05
C HIS A 140 -8.93 11.63 -2.07
N LEU A 141 -10.18 11.28 -1.74
CA LEU A 141 -11.32 11.59 -2.60
C LEU A 141 -11.62 13.11 -2.66
N ALA A 142 -11.42 13.84 -1.55
CA ALA A 142 -11.56 15.30 -1.55
C ALA A 142 -10.49 15.97 -2.41
N VAL A 143 -9.23 15.52 -2.34
CA VAL A 143 -8.15 15.97 -3.23
C VAL A 143 -8.51 15.71 -4.70
N ALA A 144 -9.02 14.52 -4.99
CA ALA A 144 -9.44 14.14 -6.34
C ALA A 144 -10.63 15.00 -6.83
N GLY A 145 -11.62 15.26 -5.99
CA GLY A 145 -12.76 16.14 -6.30
C GLY A 145 -12.33 17.56 -6.64
N GLY A 146 -11.28 18.08 -5.95
CA GLY A 146 -10.72 19.42 -6.20
C GLY A 146 -9.75 19.52 -7.38
N CYS A 147 -9.45 18.43 -8.10
CA CYS A 147 -8.44 18.43 -9.16
C CYS A 147 -8.88 19.11 -10.47
N GLY A 148 -10.17 19.44 -10.62
CA GLY A 148 -10.72 20.04 -11.83
C GLY A 148 -10.89 19.07 -13.00
N ASN A 149 -10.80 17.76 -12.78
CA ASN A 149 -11.00 16.73 -13.80
C ASN A 149 -11.82 15.57 -13.23
N ALA A 150 -13.11 15.52 -13.61
CA ALA A 150 -14.04 14.51 -13.09
C ALA A 150 -13.61 13.08 -13.42
N MET A 151 -12.98 12.83 -14.59
CA MET A 151 -12.55 11.49 -14.97
C MET A 151 -11.38 11.01 -14.09
N LEU A 152 -10.45 11.89 -13.73
CA LEU A 152 -9.38 11.54 -12.77
C LEU A 152 -9.95 11.29 -11.37
N ALA A 153 -10.96 12.07 -10.95
CA ALA A 153 -11.65 11.81 -9.68
C ALA A 153 -12.28 10.42 -9.67
N GLU A 154 -12.97 10.02 -10.74
CA GLU A 154 -13.54 8.66 -10.87
C GLU A 154 -12.46 7.57 -10.84
N VAL A 155 -11.29 7.79 -11.44
CA VAL A 155 -10.17 6.84 -11.37
C VAL A 155 -9.70 6.66 -9.91
N VAL A 156 -9.58 7.76 -9.15
CA VAL A 156 -9.19 7.67 -7.72
C VAL A 156 -10.28 6.96 -6.91
N HIS A 157 -11.57 7.26 -7.17
CA HIS A 157 -12.68 6.51 -6.55
C HIS A 157 -12.58 5.01 -6.81
N LEU A 158 -12.35 4.62 -8.06
CA LEU A 158 -12.20 3.21 -8.44
C LEU A 158 -11.03 2.53 -7.71
N LEU A 159 -9.90 3.21 -7.55
CA LEU A 159 -8.73 2.68 -6.85
C LEU A 159 -9.06 2.42 -5.37
N TRP A 160 -9.70 3.37 -4.71
CA TRP A 160 -10.10 3.26 -3.32
C TRP A 160 -11.19 2.21 -3.08
N ASP A 161 -12.17 2.10 -3.99
CA ASP A 161 -13.19 1.06 -3.91
C ASP A 161 -12.60 -0.35 -4.05
N ASN A 162 -11.60 -0.52 -4.91
CA ASN A 162 -10.89 -1.78 -5.03
C ASN A 162 -10.02 -2.06 -3.81
N GLN A 163 -9.41 -1.04 -3.20
CA GLN A 163 -8.66 -1.16 -1.95
C GLN A 163 -9.56 -1.69 -0.82
N GLN A 164 -10.73 -1.09 -0.61
CA GLN A 164 -11.67 -1.52 0.43
C GLN A 164 -12.24 -2.93 0.22
N LYS A 165 -12.35 -3.37 -1.02
CA LYS A 165 -12.82 -4.74 -1.35
C LYS A 165 -11.70 -5.79 -1.23
N SER A 166 -10.46 -5.38 -1.18
CA SER A 166 -9.32 -6.29 -1.12
C SER A 166 -9.11 -6.82 0.31
N ARG A 167 -9.35 -8.11 0.51
CA ARG A 167 -9.05 -8.78 1.78
C ARG A 167 -7.56 -8.75 2.12
N LEU A 168 -6.71 -8.81 1.09
CA LEU A 168 -5.27 -8.69 1.28
C LEU A 168 -4.88 -7.29 1.76
N TRP A 169 -5.56 -6.25 1.27
CA TRP A 169 -5.35 -4.89 1.76
C TRP A 169 -5.74 -4.76 3.24
N LEU A 170 -6.92 -5.27 3.62
CA LEU A 170 -7.39 -5.21 5.02
C LEU A 170 -6.41 -5.91 5.98
N ARG A 171 -5.80 -7.02 5.56
CA ARG A 171 -4.75 -7.69 6.33
C ARG A 171 -3.46 -6.86 6.37
N ALA A 172 -3.04 -6.31 5.24
CA ALA A 172 -1.86 -5.47 5.13
C ALA A 172 -1.97 -4.23 6.01
N ASP A 173 -3.13 -3.59 6.02
CA ASP A 173 -3.41 -2.42 6.84
C ASP A 173 -3.36 -2.75 8.35
N ALA A 174 -4.00 -3.84 8.78
CA ALA A 174 -3.93 -4.31 10.16
C ALA A 174 -2.49 -4.61 10.60
N TYR A 175 -1.67 -5.13 9.69
CA TYR A 175 -0.28 -5.45 9.88
C TYR A 175 0.61 -4.19 9.97
N ALA A 176 0.38 -3.17 9.14
CA ALA A 176 1.15 -1.92 9.12
C ALA A 176 0.78 -0.95 10.27
N ARG A 177 -0.41 -1.08 10.86
CA ARG A 177 -0.91 -0.16 11.90
C ARG A 177 -0.43 -0.47 13.31
N SER A 178 0.34 -1.52 13.52
CA SER A 178 0.94 -1.84 14.81
C SER A 178 2.14 -0.92 15.08
N GLY A 179 1.94 0.36 15.50
CA GLY A 179 3.07 1.16 15.96
C GLY A 179 3.00 2.67 15.76
N GLU A 180 4.15 3.34 15.91
CA GLU A 180 4.33 4.80 15.86
C GLU A 180 4.02 5.46 14.49
N PHE A 181 3.68 4.68 13.48
CA PHE A 181 3.49 5.14 12.10
C PHE A 181 2.28 6.07 11.89
N ARG A 182 1.24 5.97 12.73
CA ARG A 182 -0.01 6.74 12.57
C ARG A 182 0.17 8.24 12.65
N GLN A 183 0.96 8.74 13.59
CA GLN A 183 1.19 10.17 13.73
C GLN A 183 1.92 10.76 12.52
N HIS A 184 2.89 10.02 11.96
CA HIS A 184 3.58 10.42 10.74
C HIS A 184 2.64 10.44 9.53
N TRP A 185 1.68 9.54 9.47
CA TRP A 185 0.69 9.48 8.41
C TRP A 185 -0.19 10.72 8.35
N ILE A 186 -0.76 11.14 9.50
CA ILE A 186 -1.56 12.37 9.59
C ILE A 186 -0.71 13.59 9.20
N GLN A 187 0.55 13.62 9.59
CA GLN A 187 1.46 14.71 9.24
C GLN A 187 1.73 14.78 7.72
N ASP A 188 1.84 13.65 7.06
CA ASP A 188 1.98 13.60 5.59
C ASP A 188 0.76 14.22 4.89
N HIS A 189 -0.45 13.89 5.33
CA HIS A 189 -1.70 14.47 4.79
C HIS A 189 -1.79 15.98 5.02
N LEU A 190 -1.40 16.46 6.20
CA LEU A 190 -1.31 17.89 6.48
C LEU A 190 -0.32 18.59 5.54
N THR A 191 0.80 17.94 5.23
CA THR A 191 1.80 18.49 4.30
C THR A 191 1.25 18.60 2.88
N VAL A 192 0.48 17.61 2.42
CA VAL A 192 -0.21 17.64 1.12
C VAL A 192 -1.24 18.78 1.10
N LEU A 193 -2.10 18.86 2.13
CA LEU A 193 -3.13 19.89 2.23
C LEU A 193 -2.53 21.30 2.18
N GLU A 194 -1.46 21.53 2.94
CA GLU A 194 -0.81 22.84 2.99
C GLU A 194 -0.20 23.22 1.63
N ALA A 195 0.41 22.27 0.93
CA ALA A 195 0.94 22.51 -0.41
C ALA A 195 -0.18 22.87 -1.41
N ILE A 196 -1.35 22.22 -1.30
CA ILE A 196 -2.53 22.53 -2.13
C ILE A 196 -3.06 23.92 -1.79
N ARG A 197 -3.17 24.27 -0.50
CA ARG A 197 -3.59 25.62 -0.05
C ARG A 197 -2.68 26.73 -0.56
N GLN A 198 -1.39 26.49 -0.51
CA GLN A 198 -0.39 27.43 -1.02
C GLN A 198 -0.34 27.50 -2.54
N ARG A 199 -1.19 26.75 -3.26
CA ARG A 199 -1.23 26.71 -4.74
C ARG A 199 0.10 26.27 -5.35
N LYS A 200 0.92 25.49 -4.62
CA LYS A 200 2.23 24.99 -5.04
C LYS A 200 2.11 23.59 -5.66
N ALA A 201 1.76 23.53 -6.96
CA ALA A 201 1.45 22.29 -7.65
C ALA A 201 2.55 21.23 -7.55
N ASP A 202 3.83 21.62 -7.78
CA ASP A 202 4.95 20.69 -7.73
C ASP A 202 5.22 20.18 -6.30
N LEU A 203 4.99 21.04 -5.30
CA LEU A 203 5.11 20.64 -3.89
C LEU A 203 3.98 19.70 -3.49
N ALA A 204 2.74 19.96 -3.91
CA ALA A 204 1.61 19.09 -3.65
C ALA A 204 1.82 17.69 -4.27
N LYS A 205 2.30 17.66 -5.51
CA LYS A 205 2.70 16.43 -6.20
C LYS A 205 3.77 15.66 -5.44
N ALA A 206 4.88 16.33 -5.08
CA ALA A 206 5.98 15.72 -4.34
C ALA A 206 5.57 15.23 -2.95
N SER A 207 4.68 15.97 -2.27
CA SER A 207 4.18 15.59 -0.95
C SER A 207 3.29 14.35 -1.01
N MET A 208 2.39 14.27 -2.00
CA MET A 208 1.55 13.10 -2.21
C MET A 208 2.39 11.87 -2.61
N GLN A 209 3.38 12.06 -3.48
CA GLN A 209 4.30 10.99 -3.85
C GLN A 209 5.01 10.42 -2.63
N ARG A 210 5.56 11.28 -1.77
CA ARG A 210 6.26 10.88 -0.54
C ARG A 210 5.33 10.18 0.44
N HIS A 211 4.12 10.67 0.62
CA HIS A 211 3.10 10.03 1.45
C HIS A 211 2.84 8.58 1.02
N LEU A 212 2.65 8.34 -0.27
CA LEU A 212 2.42 6.99 -0.80
C LEU A 212 3.69 6.12 -0.74
N GLU A 213 4.87 6.69 -0.90
CA GLU A 213 6.15 6.00 -0.68
C GLU A 213 6.33 5.58 0.79
N ASN A 214 5.94 6.44 1.75
CA ASN A 214 5.93 6.11 3.17
C ASN A 214 4.96 4.96 3.47
N THR A 215 3.76 4.99 2.87
CA THR A 215 2.78 3.88 2.98
C THR A 215 3.36 2.57 2.42
N TRP A 216 4.01 2.63 1.26
CA TRP A 216 4.69 1.48 0.68
C TRP A 216 5.78 0.93 1.61
N GLN A 217 6.62 1.81 2.17
CA GLN A 217 7.70 1.42 3.07
C GLN A 217 7.15 0.81 4.36
N SER A 218 6.08 1.38 4.92
CA SER A 218 5.42 0.84 6.11
C SER A 218 4.95 -0.60 5.91
N LEU A 219 4.40 -0.92 4.73
CA LEU A 219 4.05 -2.32 4.40
C LEU A 219 5.26 -3.24 4.30
N LEU A 220 6.40 -2.73 3.82
CA LEU A 220 7.64 -3.52 3.74
C LEU A 220 8.29 -3.74 5.10
N ASP A 221 8.12 -2.80 6.03
CA ASP A 221 8.78 -2.83 7.34
C ASP A 221 7.95 -3.57 8.40
N ALA A 222 6.63 -3.56 8.26
CA ALA A 222 5.72 -4.25 9.16
C ALA A 222 6.02 -5.77 9.31
N GLY A 223 6.65 -6.41 8.31
CA GLY A 223 7.12 -7.81 8.38
C GLY A 223 8.45 -8.03 9.09
N GLN A 224 8.97 -7.03 9.80
CA GLN A 224 10.27 -7.14 10.46
C GLN A 224 10.20 -7.07 11.99
N ASP A 225 9.03 -6.78 12.57
CA ASP A 225 8.75 -6.79 14.00
C ASP A 225 8.10 -8.11 14.43
#